data_8361e876d5951d83075eb23ed4ec4f23
#
_entry.id   8361e876d5951d83075eb23ed4ec4f23
#
_cell.length_a   1.000
_cell.length_b   1.000
_cell.length_c   1.000
_cell.angle_alpha   90.00
_cell.angle_beta   90.00
_cell.angle_gamma   90.00
#
_symmetry.space_group_name_H-M   'P 1'
#
loop_
_entity.id
_entity.type
_entity.pdbx_description
1 polymer ?
#
loop_
_entity_poly.entity_id
_entity_poly.type
_entity_poly.pdbx_seq_one_letter_code
_entity_poly.pdbx_strand_id
1 'polypeptide(L)'
;MIEVNDISKQYNNVEALQHVSFSVDKGEIFGLIGPDGAGKTSLFRILATLVLPDAGTATVDGYDAVKGMKEIRKRLGYMPGKFSLYQDLSVEENLDFFASLFGTTVKEEYNQIKAIYSQIEPFRKRRAGALSGGMKQKLALSCALVHKPSILLL
;
A
#
# COMPACT_ATOMS: atom_id res chain seq x y z
N MET A 1 -7.40 11.04 5.88
CA MET A 1 -7.19 11.09 7.34
C MET A 1 -7.04 9.68 7.88
N ILE A 2 -6.07 9.46 8.76
CA ILE A 2 -5.87 8.21 9.50
C ILE A 2 -5.92 8.55 10.98
N GLU A 3 -6.62 7.73 11.76
CA GLU A 3 -6.63 7.84 13.22
C GLU A 3 -6.29 6.47 13.81
N VAL A 4 -5.36 6.44 14.74
CA VAL A 4 -4.92 5.23 15.44
C VAL A 4 -5.04 5.50 16.94
N ASN A 5 -5.82 4.68 17.63
CA ASN A 5 -6.12 4.85 19.04
C ASN A 5 -5.81 3.56 19.80
N ASP A 6 -4.77 3.61 20.60
CA ASP A 6 -4.39 2.58 21.57
C ASP A 6 -4.16 1.18 20.93
N ILE A 7 -3.64 1.16 19.69
CA ILE A 7 -3.42 -0.07 18.96
C ILE A 7 -2.32 -0.91 19.61
N SER A 8 -2.65 -2.15 19.89
CA SER A 8 -1.71 -3.18 20.34
C SER A 8 -1.78 -4.41 19.44
N LYS A 9 -0.61 -5.04 19.20
CA LYS A 9 -0.49 -6.25 18.40
C LYS A 9 0.60 -7.15 18.92
N GLN A 10 0.26 -8.40 19.16
CA GLN A 10 1.18 -9.45 19.57
C GLN A 10 1.24 -10.56 18.51
N TYR A 11 2.41 -11.14 18.31
CA TYR A 11 2.64 -12.35 17.51
C TYR A 11 3.31 -13.39 18.39
N ASN A 12 2.60 -14.46 18.71
CA ASN A 12 3.03 -15.44 19.71
C ASN A 12 3.39 -14.72 21.04
N ASN A 13 4.68 -14.71 21.42
CA ASN A 13 5.16 -14.08 22.66
C ASN A 13 5.88 -12.74 22.41
N VAL A 14 5.78 -12.18 21.20
CA VAL A 14 6.42 -10.89 20.84
C VAL A 14 5.37 -9.80 20.69
N GLU A 15 5.43 -8.81 21.55
CA GLU A 15 4.63 -7.59 21.44
C GLU A 15 5.21 -6.71 20.32
N ALA A 16 4.54 -6.67 19.18
CA ALA A 16 4.97 -5.89 18.02
C ALA A 16 4.50 -4.43 18.09
N LEU A 17 3.35 -4.18 18.71
CA LEU A 17 2.80 -2.84 18.94
C LEU A 17 2.23 -2.78 20.35
N GLN A 18 2.51 -1.69 21.07
CA GLN A 18 2.05 -1.45 22.44
C GLN A 18 1.44 -0.05 22.52
N HIS A 19 0.13 0.02 22.71
CA HIS A 19 -0.60 1.26 22.98
C HIS A 19 -0.28 2.42 22.01
N VAL A 20 -0.18 2.13 20.70
CA VAL A 20 0.21 3.12 19.68
C VAL A 20 -0.98 4.01 19.36
N SER A 21 -0.78 5.32 19.45
CA SER A 21 -1.79 6.33 19.11
C SER A 21 -1.17 7.49 18.33
N PHE A 22 -1.79 7.86 17.22
CA PHE A 22 -1.45 9.05 16.41
C PHE A 22 -2.57 9.34 15.43
N SER A 23 -2.52 10.52 14.82
CA SER A 23 -3.39 10.89 13.69
C SER A 23 -2.58 11.46 12.54
N VAL A 24 -3.11 11.31 11.33
CA VAL A 24 -2.56 11.91 10.09
C VAL A 24 -3.70 12.59 9.36
N ASP A 25 -3.54 13.88 9.10
CA ASP A 25 -4.57 14.68 8.44
C ASP A 25 -4.61 14.47 6.91
N LYS A 26 -5.70 14.91 6.30
CA LYS A 26 -5.84 14.85 4.85
C LYS A 26 -4.83 15.77 4.17
N GLY A 27 -4.06 15.23 3.23
CA GLY A 27 -3.03 15.97 2.48
C GLY A 27 -1.69 16.04 3.21
N GLU A 28 -1.56 15.42 4.38
CA GLU A 28 -0.32 15.34 5.13
C GLU A 28 0.59 14.22 4.59
N ILE A 29 1.91 14.45 4.65
CA ILE A 29 2.94 13.42 4.47
C ILE A 29 3.47 13.08 5.85
N PHE A 30 3.20 11.87 6.31
CA PHE A 30 3.60 11.38 7.62
C PHE A 30 4.67 10.30 7.51
N GLY A 31 5.77 10.43 8.26
CA GLY A 31 6.87 9.46 8.29
C GLY A 31 6.88 8.65 9.58
N LEU A 32 6.76 7.31 9.46
CA LEU A 32 6.92 6.39 10.57
C LEU A 32 8.36 5.89 10.63
N ILE A 33 9.13 6.38 11.60
CA ILE A 33 10.57 6.13 11.74
C ILE A 33 10.81 5.25 12.97
N GLY A 34 11.76 4.34 12.89
CA GLY A 34 12.18 3.47 14.00
C GLY A 34 13.07 2.34 13.53
N PRO A 35 13.74 1.62 14.45
CA PRO A 35 14.62 0.51 14.13
C PRO A 35 13.87 -0.68 13.49
N ASP A 36 14.63 -1.63 12.96
CA ASP A 36 14.05 -2.89 12.51
C ASP A 36 13.44 -3.65 13.69
N GLY A 37 12.27 -4.25 13.47
CA GLY A 37 11.50 -4.90 14.53
C GLY A 37 10.59 -3.98 15.34
N ALA A 38 10.64 -2.66 15.18
CA ALA A 38 9.80 -1.70 15.95
C ALA A 38 8.29 -1.74 15.62
N GLY A 39 7.81 -2.74 14.90
CA GLY A 39 6.38 -2.88 14.61
C GLY A 39 5.84 -2.07 13.42
N LYS A 40 6.66 -1.26 12.73
CA LYS A 40 6.23 -0.43 11.59
C LYS A 40 5.41 -1.21 10.56
N THR A 41 5.93 -2.34 10.11
CA THR A 41 5.24 -3.20 9.14
C THR A 41 3.93 -3.79 9.70
N SER A 42 3.86 -4.09 10.98
CA SER A 42 2.65 -4.58 11.62
C SER A 42 1.56 -3.51 11.62
N LEU A 43 1.93 -2.26 11.92
CA LEU A 43 1.03 -1.13 11.88
C LEU A 43 0.52 -0.86 10.44
N PHE A 44 1.41 -0.82 9.44
CA PHE A 44 1.00 -0.67 8.04
C PHE A 44 0.05 -1.80 7.60
N ARG A 45 0.27 -3.04 8.03
CA ARG A 45 -0.61 -4.16 7.72
C ARG A 45 -1.99 -4.02 8.38
N ILE A 46 -2.07 -3.45 9.59
CA ILE A 46 -3.35 -3.16 10.23
C ILE A 46 -4.10 -2.08 9.45
N LEU A 47 -3.44 -0.97 9.12
CA LEU A 47 -4.02 0.11 8.33
C LEU A 47 -4.42 -0.35 6.92
N ALA A 48 -3.65 -1.25 6.31
CA ALA A 48 -3.97 -1.88 5.03
C ALA A 48 -5.00 -3.02 5.15
N THR A 49 -5.58 -3.23 6.33
CA THR A 49 -6.59 -4.28 6.60
C THR A 49 -6.13 -5.71 6.32
N LEU A 50 -4.84 -5.97 6.39
CA LEU A 50 -4.24 -7.29 6.17
C LEU A 50 -4.07 -8.09 7.46
N VAL A 51 -4.06 -7.41 8.60
CA VAL A 51 -3.92 -7.99 9.94
C VAL A 51 -4.88 -7.27 10.88
N LEU A 52 -5.51 -8.00 11.79
CA LEU A 52 -6.36 -7.41 12.82
C LEU A 52 -5.51 -6.96 14.02
N PRO A 53 -5.80 -5.81 14.64
CA PRO A 53 -5.23 -5.47 15.94
C PRO A 53 -5.76 -6.42 17.02
N ASP A 54 -5.02 -6.57 18.11
CA ASP A 54 -5.48 -7.35 19.29
C ASP A 54 -6.24 -6.45 20.28
N ALA A 55 -5.90 -5.15 20.30
CA ALA A 55 -6.61 -4.12 21.07
C ALA A 55 -6.51 -2.75 20.37
N GLY A 56 -7.36 -1.83 20.78
CA GLY A 56 -7.45 -0.49 20.21
C GLY A 56 -8.27 -0.43 18.93
N THR A 57 -8.30 0.74 18.29
CA THR A 57 -9.04 1.01 17.06
C THR A 57 -8.22 1.82 16.07
N ALA A 58 -8.45 1.61 14.78
CA ALA A 58 -7.90 2.48 13.75
C ALA A 58 -8.98 2.81 12.71
N THR A 59 -8.95 4.03 12.19
CA THR A 59 -9.76 4.44 11.05
C THR A 59 -8.87 4.91 9.91
N VAL A 60 -9.28 4.59 8.70
CA VAL A 60 -8.62 4.99 7.46
C VAL A 60 -9.67 5.60 6.54
N ASP A 61 -9.50 6.86 6.17
CA ASP A 61 -10.48 7.63 5.37
C ASP A 61 -11.90 7.60 5.96
N GLY A 62 -12.01 7.62 7.29
CA GLY A 62 -13.27 7.58 8.03
C GLY A 62 -13.87 6.18 8.20
N TYR A 63 -13.22 5.13 7.69
CA TYR A 63 -13.68 3.74 7.82
C TYR A 63 -12.88 2.99 8.87
N ASP A 64 -13.56 2.25 9.73
CA ASP A 64 -12.94 1.37 10.73
C ASP A 64 -12.12 0.26 10.06
N ALA A 65 -10.88 0.06 10.49
CA ALA A 65 -9.93 -0.88 9.89
C ALA A 65 -10.38 -2.35 9.98
N VAL A 66 -11.31 -2.68 10.87
CA VAL A 66 -11.85 -4.04 11.04
C VAL A 66 -13.18 -4.21 10.32
N LYS A 67 -14.11 -3.27 10.50
CA LYS A 67 -15.49 -3.38 9.96
C LYS A 67 -15.60 -2.80 8.55
N GLY A 68 -14.77 -1.81 8.22
CA GLY A 68 -14.78 -1.08 6.94
C GLY A 68 -13.77 -1.56 5.90
N MET A 69 -13.20 -2.76 6.05
CA MET A 69 -12.10 -3.27 5.20
C MET A 69 -12.34 -3.13 3.70
N LYS A 70 -13.56 -3.42 3.21
CA LYS A 70 -13.89 -3.34 1.78
C LYS A 70 -13.78 -1.91 1.25
N GLU A 71 -14.23 -0.94 2.03
CA GLU A 71 -14.20 0.47 1.63
C GLU A 71 -12.80 1.05 1.71
N ILE A 72 -12.02 0.66 2.72
CA ILE A 72 -10.60 1.03 2.83
C ILE A 72 -9.82 0.52 1.62
N ARG A 73 -9.96 -0.76 1.26
CA ARG A 73 -9.22 -1.38 0.15
C ARG A 73 -9.49 -0.73 -1.21
N LYS A 74 -10.66 -0.13 -1.42
CA LYS A 74 -10.97 0.62 -2.64
C LYS A 74 -10.24 1.97 -2.72
N ARG A 75 -9.83 2.53 -1.58
CA ARG A 75 -9.29 3.88 -1.43
C ARG A 75 -7.81 3.91 -1.09
N LEU A 76 -7.24 2.74 -0.81
CA LEU A 76 -5.88 2.60 -0.32
C LEU A 76 -4.95 2.07 -1.39
N GLY A 77 -3.90 2.79 -1.70
CA GLY A 77 -2.71 2.26 -2.37
C GLY A 77 -1.73 1.75 -1.31
N TYR A 78 -1.30 0.51 -1.43
CA TYR A 78 -0.33 -0.08 -0.51
C TYR A 78 0.84 -0.69 -1.26
N MET A 79 2.04 -0.23 -0.93
CA MET A 79 3.28 -0.78 -1.46
C MET A 79 4.09 -1.39 -0.31
N PRO A 80 4.09 -2.72 -0.16
CA PRO A 80 4.88 -3.37 0.88
C PRO A 80 6.38 -3.25 0.60
N GLY A 81 7.19 -3.21 1.67
CA GLY A 81 8.65 -3.06 1.56
C GLY A 81 9.37 -4.19 0.78
N LYS A 82 8.74 -5.36 0.65
CA LYS A 82 9.21 -6.43 -0.25
C LYS A 82 8.41 -6.40 -1.54
N PHE A 83 9.09 -6.54 -2.69
CA PHE A 83 8.44 -6.63 -3.99
C PHE A 83 7.44 -7.78 -4.03
N SER A 84 6.17 -7.46 -4.23
CA SER A 84 5.04 -8.39 -4.12
C SER A 84 4.25 -8.59 -5.42
N LEU A 85 4.70 -7.99 -6.51
CA LEU A 85 4.05 -8.14 -7.82
C LEU A 85 4.42 -9.47 -8.50
N TYR A 86 3.64 -9.83 -9.51
CA TYR A 86 3.83 -11.07 -10.27
C TYR A 86 5.10 -11.00 -11.11
N GLN A 87 6.13 -11.73 -10.73
CA GLN A 87 7.46 -11.67 -11.35
C GLN A 87 7.48 -12.27 -12.75
N ASP A 88 6.60 -13.23 -13.04
CA ASP A 88 6.48 -13.88 -14.33
C ASP A 88 5.67 -13.07 -15.37
N LEU A 89 4.87 -12.13 -14.89
CA LEU A 89 4.15 -11.19 -15.75
C LEU A 89 5.07 -10.04 -16.17
N SER A 90 4.80 -9.49 -17.34
CA SER A 90 5.44 -8.26 -17.82
C SER A 90 5.02 -7.03 -17.01
N VAL A 91 5.66 -5.91 -17.26
CA VAL A 91 5.31 -4.61 -16.67
C VAL A 91 3.86 -4.23 -17.01
N GLU A 92 3.48 -4.33 -18.30
CA GLU A 92 2.13 -4.00 -18.74
C GLU A 92 1.09 -4.97 -18.18
N GLU A 93 1.35 -6.28 -18.15
CA GLU A 93 0.43 -7.28 -17.59
C GLU A 93 0.20 -7.08 -16.09
N ASN A 94 1.23 -6.71 -15.31
CA ASN A 94 1.04 -6.34 -13.91
C ASN A 94 0.13 -5.12 -13.77
N LEU A 95 0.36 -4.05 -14.53
CA LEU A 95 -0.46 -2.84 -14.48
C LEU A 95 -1.90 -3.09 -14.88
N ASP A 96 -2.13 -3.81 -15.98
CA ASP A 96 -3.47 -4.16 -16.46
C ASP A 96 -4.22 -5.02 -15.45
N PHE A 97 -3.52 -5.96 -14.81
CA PHE A 97 -4.10 -6.77 -13.74
C PHE A 97 -4.59 -5.88 -12.58
N PHE A 98 -3.72 -5.00 -12.06
CA PHE A 98 -4.10 -4.13 -10.95
C PHE A 98 -5.19 -3.12 -11.35
N ALA A 99 -5.15 -2.54 -12.55
CA ALA A 99 -6.22 -1.66 -13.05
C ALA A 99 -7.56 -2.40 -13.10
N SER A 100 -7.58 -3.63 -13.62
CA SER A 100 -8.80 -4.44 -13.73
C SER A 100 -9.42 -4.80 -12.38
N LEU A 101 -8.62 -5.02 -11.34
CA LEU A 101 -9.13 -5.27 -9.98
C LEU A 101 -9.99 -4.12 -9.44
N PHE A 102 -9.74 -2.90 -9.89
CA PHE A 102 -10.47 -1.71 -9.49
C PHE A 102 -11.47 -1.23 -10.55
N GLY A 103 -11.70 -2.03 -11.60
CA GLY A 103 -12.68 -1.75 -12.64
C GLY A 103 -12.29 -0.60 -13.58
N THR A 104 -11.00 -0.35 -13.76
CA THR A 104 -10.45 0.67 -14.65
C THR A 104 -9.42 0.08 -15.62
N THR A 105 -8.83 0.91 -16.47
CA THR A 105 -7.78 0.52 -17.41
C THR A 105 -6.56 1.43 -17.28
N VAL A 106 -5.37 0.91 -17.63
CA VAL A 106 -4.14 1.72 -17.66
C VAL A 106 -4.27 2.92 -18.58
N LYS A 107 -5.01 2.78 -19.68
CA LYS A 107 -5.26 3.88 -20.64
C LYS A 107 -6.08 5.02 -20.01
N GLU A 108 -7.13 4.69 -19.26
CA GLU A 108 -7.98 5.69 -18.58
C GLU A 108 -7.19 6.42 -17.48
N GLU A 109 -6.34 5.71 -16.75
CA GLU A 109 -5.61 6.21 -15.60
C GLU A 109 -4.15 6.60 -15.90
N TYR A 110 -3.77 6.62 -17.17
CA TYR A 110 -2.38 6.91 -17.59
C TYR A 110 -1.83 8.21 -17.00
N ASN A 111 -2.63 9.26 -17.00
CA ASN A 111 -2.21 10.57 -16.47
C ASN A 111 -1.88 10.52 -14.97
N GLN A 112 -2.55 9.66 -14.21
CA GLN A 112 -2.31 9.47 -12.79
C GLN A 112 -0.93 8.86 -12.51
N ILE A 113 -0.49 7.93 -13.34
CA ILE A 113 0.76 7.19 -13.15
C ILE A 113 1.90 7.68 -14.04
N LYS A 114 1.64 8.56 -15.00
CA LYS A 114 2.56 8.99 -16.04
C LYS A 114 3.93 9.43 -15.53
N ALA A 115 3.96 10.23 -14.46
CA ALA A 115 5.21 10.76 -13.90
C ALA A 115 6.21 9.65 -13.50
N ILE A 116 5.71 8.47 -13.14
CA ILE A 116 6.50 7.33 -12.70
C ILE A 116 6.59 6.28 -13.80
N TYR A 117 5.44 5.92 -14.38
CA TYR A 117 5.32 4.84 -15.36
C TYR A 117 6.09 5.14 -16.64
N SER A 118 6.08 6.37 -17.16
CA SER A 118 6.82 6.74 -18.37
C SER A 118 8.31 6.37 -18.35
N GLN A 119 8.89 6.29 -17.15
CA GLN A 119 10.31 5.93 -16.98
C GLN A 119 10.58 4.42 -17.17
N ILE A 120 9.55 3.58 -17.05
CA ILE A 120 9.63 2.12 -17.24
C ILE A 120 8.80 1.62 -18.42
N GLU A 121 7.97 2.47 -19.00
CA GLU A 121 7.11 2.16 -20.16
C GLU A 121 7.90 1.61 -21.38
N PRO A 122 9.11 2.07 -21.71
CA PRO A 122 9.92 1.45 -22.76
C PRO A 122 10.22 -0.03 -22.52
N PHE A 123 10.10 -0.50 -21.29
CA PHE A 123 10.32 -1.89 -20.86
C PHE A 123 9.01 -2.64 -20.59
N ARG A 124 7.87 -2.12 -21.05
CA ARG A 124 6.54 -2.65 -20.73
C ARG A 124 6.36 -4.14 -20.98
N LYS A 125 7.05 -4.70 -21.99
CA LYS A 125 7.01 -6.13 -22.33
C LYS A 125 8.01 -6.98 -21.55
N ARG A 126 8.87 -6.38 -20.73
CA ARG A 126 9.84 -7.10 -19.91
C ARG A 126 9.14 -7.69 -18.68
N ARG A 127 9.48 -8.94 -18.35
CA ARG A 127 9.00 -9.59 -17.10
C ARG A 127 9.45 -8.81 -15.89
N ALA A 128 8.55 -8.65 -14.91
CA ALA A 128 8.84 -7.90 -13.68
C ALA A 128 10.00 -8.50 -12.88
N GLY A 129 10.19 -9.82 -12.92
CA GLY A 129 11.33 -10.50 -12.30
C GLY A 129 12.69 -10.04 -12.84
N ALA A 130 12.76 -9.66 -14.14
CA ALA A 130 13.98 -9.22 -14.81
C ALA A 130 14.25 -7.70 -14.72
N LEU A 131 13.46 -6.96 -13.97
CA LEU A 131 13.65 -5.53 -13.71
C LEU A 131 14.73 -5.31 -12.64
N SER A 132 15.43 -4.16 -12.73
CA SER A 132 16.27 -3.68 -11.64
C SER A 132 15.44 -3.33 -10.40
N GLY A 133 16.07 -3.23 -9.22
CA GLY A 133 15.40 -2.85 -7.98
C GLY A 133 14.60 -1.55 -8.11
N GLY A 134 15.20 -0.49 -8.65
CA GLY A 134 14.52 0.79 -8.88
C GLY A 134 13.36 0.71 -9.88
N MET A 135 13.47 -0.10 -10.93
CA MET A 135 12.36 -0.34 -11.85
C MET A 135 11.20 -1.11 -11.19
N LYS A 136 11.52 -2.10 -10.34
CA LYS A 136 10.54 -2.82 -9.53
C LYS A 136 9.77 -1.88 -8.59
N GLN A 137 10.46 -0.94 -7.95
CA GLN A 137 9.83 0.08 -7.11
C GLN A 137 8.88 0.98 -7.91
N LYS A 138 9.31 1.45 -9.09
CA LYS A 138 8.47 2.27 -9.98
C LYS A 138 7.23 1.50 -10.45
N LEU A 139 7.38 0.23 -10.80
CA LEU A 139 6.23 -0.61 -11.18
C LEU A 139 5.27 -0.78 -10.00
N ALA A 140 5.78 -1.11 -8.81
CA ALA A 140 4.96 -1.29 -7.62
C ALA A 140 4.19 -0.02 -7.26
N LEU A 141 4.85 1.14 -7.33
CA LEU A 141 4.20 2.43 -7.07
C LEU A 141 3.16 2.77 -8.14
N SER A 142 3.44 2.49 -9.43
CA SER A 142 2.46 2.69 -10.50
C SER A 142 1.21 1.81 -10.30
N CYS A 143 1.38 0.54 -9.91
CA CYS A 143 0.27 -0.36 -9.59
C CYS A 143 -0.52 0.11 -8.36
N ALA A 144 0.15 0.66 -7.33
CA ALA A 144 -0.51 1.18 -6.15
C ALA A 144 -1.31 2.47 -6.43
N LEU A 145 -0.95 3.23 -7.46
CA LEU A 145 -1.57 4.51 -7.83
C LEU A 145 -2.65 4.41 -8.92
N VAL A 146 -2.69 3.32 -9.68
CA VAL A 146 -3.51 3.20 -10.90
C VAL A 146 -5.00 3.41 -10.67
N HIS A 147 -5.51 3.15 -9.45
CA HIS A 147 -6.93 3.32 -9.10
C HIS A 147 -7.24 4.63 -8.36
N LYS A 148 -6.33 5.61 -8.40
CA LYS A 148 -6.49 6.93 -7.74
C LYS A 148 -6.80 6.83 -6.24
N PRO A 149 -5.97 6.17 -5.45
CA PRO A 149 -6.23 6.03 -4.02
C PRO A 149 -6.26 7.39 -3.33
N SER A 150 -7.12 7.54 -2.31
CA SER A 150 -7.12 8.73 -1.43
C SER A 150 -6.04 8.67 -0.37
N ILE A 151 -5.52 7.48 -0.07
CA ILE A 151 -4.44 7.23 0.89
C ILE A 151 -3.40 6.31 0.27
N LEU A 152 -2.13 6.62 0.50
CA LEU A 152 -1.00 5.83 0.03
C LEU A 152 -0.12 5.44 1.22
N LEU A 153 0.11 4.14 1.39
CA LEU A 153 1.06 3.56 2.35
C LEU A 153 2.25 2.98 1.58
N LEU A 154 3.46 3.46 1.88
CA LEU A 154 4.72 3.09 1.20
C LEU A 154 5.70 2.43 2.15
#